data_183671d4ffbbe2cf21c4b77f43d66f76
#
_entry.id   183671d4ffbbe2cf21c4b77f43d66f76
#
_cell.length_a   1.000
_cell.length_b   1.000
_cell.length_c   1.000
_cell.angle_alpha   90.00
_cell.angle_beta   90.00
_cell.angle_gamma   90.00
#
_symmetry.space_group_name_H-M   'P 1'
#
loop_
_entity.id
_entity.type
_entity.pdbx_description
1 polymer ?
#
loop_
_entity_poly.entity_id
_entity_poly.type
_entity_poly.pdbx_seq_one_letter_code
_entity_poly.pdbx_strand_id
1 'polypeptide(L)'
;IHDRYGLENNTFAKNTIIVEDRAYFDFKLMKIRHLAQNHFVTRIKVNTKYETIEEKELPEGKDQDILKDEIIQLNSEKAIETGINDVKLRLVHVFKEDEGKVIEIITNNLDWSARTIADLYKKRWDIELFFKAMKQNLQIKTFVGTSENAVKSQIFVAMITYLLLELIKRFYCDKKTAFSNFCEKIRICLMHYLTLNYVCNELKPIVKKAKKPPEKTLFGEDNSCYQAVLPL
;
A
#
# COMPACT_ATOMS: atom_id res chain seq x y z
N ILE A 1 -1.18 -13.66 -19.62
CA ILE A 1 -2.20 -13.97 -18.60
C ILE A 1 -2.46 -12.68 -17.85
N HIS A 2 -3.69 -12.17 -17.91
CA HIS A 2 -4.04 -10.95 -17.19
C HIS A 2 -4.09 -11.25 -15.69
N ASP A 3 -3.39 -10.47 -14.86
CA ASP A 3 -3.32 -10.56 -13.39
C ASP A 3 -4.69 -10.58 -12.69
N ARG A 4 -5.75 -10.24 -13.42
CA ARG A 4 -7.14 -10.21 -12.91
C ARG A 4 -7.71 -11.57 -12.52
N TYR A 5 -7.33 -12.65 -13.22
CA TYR A 5 -7.88 -13.99 -12.95
C TYR A 5 -7.51 -14.54 -11.57
N GLY A 6 -6.38 -14.09 -11.00
CA GLY A 6 -5.98 -14.46 -9.65
C GLY A 6 -6.79 -13.79 -8.54
N LEU A 7 -7.37 -12.62 -8.82
CA LEU A 7 -8.05 -11.80 -7.80
C LEU A 7 -9.49 -12.23 -7.53
N GLU A 8 -10.17 -12.84 -8.50
CA GLU A 8 -11.54 -13.33 -8.34
C GLU A 8 -11.63 -14.48 -7.32
N ASN A 9 -10.58 -15.29 -7.22
CA ASN A 9 -10.53 -16.47 -6.35
C ASN A 9 -9.94 -16.19 -4.97
N ASN A 10 -9.46 -14.98 -4.71
CA ASN A 10 -8.91 -14.63 -3.40
C ASN A 10 -10.03 -14.36 -2.41
N THR A 11 -10.13 -15.20 -1.40
CA THR A 11 -11.01 -15.01 -0.25
C THR A 11 -10.29 -14.23 0.83
N PHE A 12 -10.85 -13.09 1.21
CA PHE A 12 -10.33 -12.27 2.29
C PHE A 12 -11.21 -12.43 3.53
N ALA A 13 -10.63 -12.24 4.71
CA ALA A 13 -11.42 -12.16 5.94
C ALA A 13 -12.41 -10.99 5.84
N LYS A 14 -13.55 -11.09 6.52
CA LYS A 14 -14.52 -9.98 6.60
C LYS A 14 -13.87 -8.71 7.14
N ASN A 15 -14.34 -7.56 6.69
CA ASN A 15 -13.81 -6.25 7.03
C ASN A 15 -12.37 -5.98 6.57
N THR A 16 -11.83 -6.79 5.65
CA THR A 16 -10.54 -6.49 5.01
C THR A 16 -10.65 -5.25 4.14
N ILE A 17 -9.67 -4.36 4.23
CA ILE A 17 -9.55 -3.18 3.37
C ILE A 17 -8.62 -3.52 2.20
N ILE A 18 -9.14 -3.45 0.98
CA ILE A 18 -8.43 -3.79 -0.24
C ILE A 18 -8.16 -2.50 -1.01
N VAL A 19 -6.89 -2.09 -1.07
CA VAL A 19 -6.47 -0.89 -1.80
C VAL A 19 -5.82 -1.29 -3.11
N GLU A 20 -6.36 -0.79 -4.23
CA GLU A 20 -5.95 -1.25 -5.56
C GLU A 20 -5.68 -0.11 -6.53
N ASP A 21 -4.85 -0.42 -7.54
CA ASP A 21 -4.64 0.46 -8.67
C ASP A 21 -5.89 0.54 -9.57
N ARG A 22 -6.03 1.66 -10.31
CA ARG A 22 -7.08 1.86 -11.32
C ARG A 22 -7.12 0.73 -12.37
N ALA A 23 -6.00 0.05 -12.63
CA ALA A 23 -5.96 -1.08 -13.56
C ALA A 23 -6.88 -2.23 -13.13
N TYR A 24 -7.09 -2.40 -11.83
CA TYR A 24 -7.94 -3.43 -11.24
C TYR A 24 -9.40 -2.99 -11.03
N PHE A 25 -9.76 -1.76 -11.45
CA PHE A 25 -11.13 -1.28 -11.39
C PHE A 25 -12.05 -2.16 -12.26
N ASP A 26 -12.85 -2.97 -11.60
CA ASP A 26 -13.79 -3.91 -12.22
C ASP A 26 -15.07 -4.04 -11.40
N PHE A 27 -16.21 -3.88 -12.05
CA PHE A 27 -17.52 -3.87 -11.38
C PHE A 27 -17.87 -5.21 -10.73
N LYS A 28 -17.50 -6.32 -11.36
CA LYS A 28 -17.73 -7.66 -10.81
C LYS A 28 -16.93 -7.88 -9.53
N LEU A 29 -15.65 -7.51 -9.54
CA LEU A 29 -14.81 -7.59 -8.35
C LEU A 29 -15.31 -6.69 -7.22
N MET A 30 -15.75 -5.47 -7.53
CA MET A 30 -16.33 -4.54 -6.55
C MET A 30 -17.57 -5.15 -5.89
N LYS A 31 -18.47 -5.77 -6.70
CA LYS A 31 -19.68 -6.45 -6.19
C LYS A 31 -19.32 -7.64 -5.31
N ILE A 32 -18.40 -8.49 -5.73
CA ILE A 32 -17.92 -9.66 -4.95
C ILE A 32 -17.38 -9.20 -3.59
N ARG A 33 -16.54 -8.18 -3.55
CA ARG A 33 -15.97 -7.64 -2.31
C ARG A 33 -17.03 -7.06 -1.39
N HIS A 34 -17.96 -6.30 -1.93
CA HIS A 34 -19.06 -5.74 -1.17
C HIS A 34 -19.91 -6.84 -0.51
N LEU A 35 -20.27 -7.88 -1.27
CA LEU A 35 -21.03 -9.04 -0.78
C LEU A 35 -20.26 -9.85 0.27
N ALA A 36 -18.92 -9.93 0.14
CA ALA A 36 -18.03 -10.55 1.12
C ALA A 36 -17.81 -9.71 2.38
N GLN A 37 -18.46 -8.55 2.50
CA GLN A 37 -18.29 -7.60 3.60
C GLN A 37 -16.85 -7.07 3.70
N ASN A 38 -16.19 -6.89 2.56
CA ASN A 38 -14.88 -6.25 2.46
C ASN A 38 -15.02 -4.83 1.92
N HIS A 39 -14.06 -4.00 2.29
CA HIS A 39 -13.99 -2.63 1.82
C HIS A 39 -12.94 -2.51 0.73
N PHE A 40 -13.24 -1.80 -0.36
CA PHE A 40 -12.28 -1.51 -1.40
C PHE A 40 -12.04 -0.01 -1.52
N VAL A 41 -10.82 0.35 -1.89
CA VAL A 41 -10.41 1.72 -2.21
C VAL A 41 -9.62 1.69 -3.51
N THR A 42 -10.12 2.34 -4.55
CA THR A 42 -9.48 2.39 -5.87
C THR A 42 -9.78 3.70 -6.57
N ARG A 43 -9.12 3.96 -7.71
CA ARG A 43 -9.48 5.10 -8.56
C ARG A 43 -10.56 4.71 -9.56
N ILE A 44 -11.52 5.61 -9.76
CA ILE A 44 -12.54 5.45 -10.80
C ILE A 44 -11.91 5.61 -12.20
N LYS A 45 -12.45 4.92 -13.20
CA LYS A 45 -12.06 5.12 -14.61
C LYS A 45 -12.74 6.36 -15.17
N VAL A 46 -12.02 7.11 -16.00
CA VAL A 46 -12.43 8.43 -16.55
C VAL A 46 -13.81 8.42 -17.21
N ASN A 47 -14.22 7.33 -17.84
CA ASN A 47 -15.49 7.25 -18.57
C ASN A 47 -16.57 6.47 -17.80
N THR A 48 -16.44 6.35 -16.49
CA THR A 48 -17.44 5.67 -15.67
C THR A 48 -18.68 6.56 -15.53
N LYS A 49 -19.86 6.03 -15.89
CA LYS A 49 -21.13 6.72 -15.73
C LYS A 49 -21.67 6.47 -14.34
N TYR A 50 -22.02 7.53 -13.65
CA TYR A 50 -22.63 7.49 -12.32
C TYR A 50 -23.59 8.67 -12.14
N GLU A 51 -24.43 8.57 -11.14
CA GLU A 51 -25.31 9.63 -10.66
C GLU A 51 -24.92 9.98 -9.22
N THR A 52 -24.84 11.26 -8.92
CA THR A 52 -24.60 11.74 -7.56
C THR A 52 -25.93 11.74 -6.80
N ILE A 53 -25.97 11.00 -5.70
CA ILE A 53 -27.16 10.91 -4.82
C ILE A 53 -27.11 12.02 -3.77
N GLU A 54 -25.91 12.28 -3.21
CA GLU A 54 -25.71 13.19 -2.10
C GLU A 54 -24.30 13.78 -2.18
N GLU A 55 -24.19 15.10 -1.95
CA GLU A 55 -22.91 15.76 -1.71
C GLU A 55 -22.70 15.90 -0.20
N LYS A 56 -21.55 15.46 0.29
CA LYS A 56 -21.17 15.57 1.69
C LYS A 56 -20.48 16.91 1.94
N GLU A 57 -20.70 17.48 3.12
CA GLU A 57 -19.97 18.66 3.56
C GLU A 57 -18.47 18.35 3.69
N LEU A 58 -17.65 19.24 3.17
CA LEU A 58 -16.20 19.13 3.30
C LEU A 58 -15.76 19.60 4.68
N PRO A 59 -14.78 18.91 5.29
CA PRO A 59 -14.24 19.35 6.58
C PRO A 59 -13.58 20.74 6.44
N GLU A 60 -13.93 21.66 7.31
CA GLU A 60 -13.29 22.98 7.36
C GLU A 60 -11.83 22.86 7.83
N GLY A 61 -10.90 23.51 7.13
CA GLY A 61 -9.55 23.83 7.61
C GLY A 61 -8.41 23.03 6.97
N LYS A 62 -8.04 21.86 7.49
CA LYS A 62 -6.77 21.20 7.14
C LYS A 62 -6.74 20.39 5.84
N ASP A 63 -7.90 20.08 5.28
CA ASP A 63 -8.04 19.16 4.14
C ASP A 63 -8.30 19.90 2.83
N GLN A 64 -7.56 20.99 2.57
CA GLN A 64 -7.71 21.83 1.37
C GLN A 64 -7.47 21.09 0.05
N ASP A 65 -6.81 19.92 0.10
CA ASP A 65 -6.60 19.05 -1.04
C ASP A 65 -7.83 18.19 -1.39
N ILE A 66 -8.84 18.10 -0.50
CA ILE A 66 -10.11 17.43 -0.79
C ILE A 66 -11.08 18.43 -1.42
N LEU A 67 -11.37 18.24 -2.71
CA LEU A 67 -12.18 19.16 -3.49
C LEU A 67 -13.68 18.83 -3.43
N LYS A 68 -14.04 17.55 -3.36
CA LYS A 68 -15.42 17.08 -3.38
C LYS A 68 -15.53 15.71 -2.70
N ASP A 69 -16.67 15.47 -2.05
CA ASP A 69 -17.02 14.22 -1.39
C ASP A 69 -18.48 13.89 -1.66
N GLU A 70 -18.75 12.81 -2.37
CA GLU A 70 -20.07 12.46 -2.89
C GLU A 70 -20.44 11.02 -2.58
N ILE A 71 -21.72 10.78 -2.36
CA ILE A 71 -22.33 9.46 -2.46
C ILE A 71 -22.89 9.32 -3.87
N ILE A 72 -22.45 8.30 -4.58
CA ILE A 72 -22.79 8.05 -5.97
C ILE A 72 -23.42 6.67 -6.17
N GLN A 73 -24.10 6.51 -7.29
CA GLN A 73 -24.62 5.24 -7.78
C GLN A 73 -24.18 5.04 -9.23
N LEU A 74 -23.63 3.88 -9.52
CA LEU A 74 -23.18 3.56 -10.89
C LEU A 74 -24.39 3.21 -11.75
N ASN A 75 -24.47 3.81 -12.96
CA ASN A 75 -25.65 3.69 -13.84
C ASN A 75 -25.31 3.24 -15.27
N SER A 76 -24.11 2.72 -15.50
CA SER A 76 -23.76 2.11 -16.81
C SER A 76 -24.42 0.75 -16.99
N GLU A 77 -24.66 0.33 -18.24
CA GLU A 77 -25.20 -0.99 -18.57
C GLU A 77 -24.42 -2.13 -17.88
N LYS A 78 -23.10 -2.05 -17.91
CA LYS A 78 -22.22 -3.02 -17.27
C LYS A 78 -22.33 -3.01 -15.74
N ALA A 79 -22.62 -1.85 -15.12
CA ALA A 79 -22.86 -1.77 -13.69
C ALA A 79 -24.19 -2.46 -13.32
N ILE A 80 -25.21 -2.32 -14.17
CA ILE A 80 -26.50 -2.98 -14.01
C ILE A 80 -26.36 -4.51 -14.17
N GLU A 81 -25.68 -4.98 -15.20
CA GLU A 81 -25.42 -6.41 -15.42
C GLU A 81 -24.71 -7.08 -14.25
N THR A 82 -23.78 -6.39 -13.59
CA THR A 82 -23.04 -6.92 -12.44
C THR A 82 -23.77 -6.72 -11.11
N GLY A 83 -24.87 -5.95 -11.08
CA GLY A 83 -25.62 -5.61 -9.89
C GLY A 83 -24.89 -4.68 -8.92
N ILE A 84 -23.80 -4.03 -9.32
CA ILE A 84 -23.09 -3.05 -8.49
C ILE A 84 -23.85 -1.72 -8.44
N ASN A 85 -24.74 -1.48 -9.40
CA ASN A 85 -25.64 -0.32 -9.41
C ASN A 85 -26.51 -0.22 -8.15
N ASP A 86 -26.81 -1.34 -7.47
CA ASP A 86 -27.63 -1.34 -6.24
C ASP A 86 -26.84 -0.91 -5.00
N VAL A 87 -25.52 -0.74 -5.15
CA VAL A 87 -24.62 -0.37 -4.04
C VAL A 87 -24.33 1.11 -4.09
N LYS A 88 -24.64 1.80 -2.99
CA LYS A 88 -24.17 3.18 -2.78
C LYS A 88 -22.67 3.18 -2.57
N LEU A 89 -21.97 3.99 -3.34
CA LEU A 89 -20.53 4.14 -3.30
C LEU A 89 -20.17 5.56 -2.93
N ARG A 90 -19.00 5.76 -2.36
CA ARG A 90 -18.50 7.09 -2.04
C ARG A 90 -17.36 7.45 -2.99
N LEU A 91 -17.40 8.65 -3.53
CA LEU A 91 -16.42 9.21 -4.45
C LEU A 91 -15.80 10.45 -3.84
N VAL A 92 -14.50 10.44 -3.64
CA VAL A 92 -13.72 11.54 -3.07
C VAL A 92 -12.76 12.09 -4.11
N HIS A 93 -12.83 13.40 -4.36
CA HIS A 93 -11.96 14.11 -5.30
C HIS A 93 -10.82 14.75 -4.53
N VAL A 94 -9.60 14.34 -4.81
CA VAL A 94 -8.40 14.80 -4.12
C VAL A 94 -7.45 15.48 -5.10
N PHE A 95 -7.05 16.70 -4.82
CA PHE A 95 -6.05 17.41 -5.60
C PHE A 95 -4.64 16.95 -5.21
N LYS A 96 -3.89 16.48 -6.16
CA LYS A 96 -2.48 16.13 -6.00
C LYS A 96 -1.61 17.29 -6.46
N GLU A 97 -1.04 18.03 -5.54
CA GLU A 97 -0.17 19.17 -5.83
C GLU A 97 1.04 18.77 -6.69
N ASP A 98 1.69 17.66 -6.36
CA ASP A 98 2.88 17.15 -7.07
C ASP A 98 2.63 16.87 -8.56
N GLU A 99 1.42 16.51 -8.93
CA GLU A 99 1.03 16.16 -10.30
C GLU A 99 0.15 17.24 -10.96
N GLY A 100 -0.32 18.23 -10.22
CA GLY A 100 -1.29 19.24 -10.69
C GLY A 100 -2.61 18.64 -11.19
N LYS A 101 -3.06 17.52 -10.62
CA LYS A 101 -4.21 16.74 -11.08
C LYS A 101 -5.15 16.38 -9.96
N VAL A 102 -6.43 16.28 -10.30
CA VAL A 102 -7.44 15.70 -9.43
C VAL A 102 -7.45 14.18 -9.60
N ILE A 103 -7.42 13.46 -8.49
CA ILE A 103 -7.68 12.03 -8.44
C ILE A 103 -9.03 11.77 -7.80
N GLU A 104 -9.79 10.88 -8.43
CA GLU A 104 -11.12 10.49 -8.00
C GLU A 104 -11.03 9.08 -7.40
N ILE A 105 -11.26 8.97 -6.10
CA ILE A 105 -11.12 7.75 -5.31
C ILE A 105 -12.50 7.24 -4.93
N ILE A 106 -12.78 5.98 -5.26
CA ILE A 106 -14.07 5.33 -5.01
C ILE A 106 -13.93 4.23 -3.96
N THR A 107 -14.93 4.13 -3.09
CA THR A 107 -15.03 3.09 -2.03
C THR A 107 -16.49 2.71 -1.78
N ASN A 108 -16.70 1.52 -1.21
CA ASN A 108 -17.99 1.08 -0.69
C ASN A 108 -18.19 1.37 0.80
N ASN A 109 -17.22 2.02 1.45
CA ASN A 109 -17.35 2.45 2.84
C ASN A 109 -17.87 3.88 2.89
N LEU A 110 -19.03 4.08 3.51
CA LEU A 110 -19.70 5.38 3.60
C LEU A 110 -19.36 6.15 4.89
N ASP A 111 -18.77 5.45 5.89
CA ASP A 111 -18.58 5.98 7.25
C ASP A 111 -17.21 6.66 7.45
N TRP A 112 -16.18 6.26 6.68
CA TRP A 112 -14.85 6.85 6.82
C TRP A 112 -14.83 8.34 6.47
N SER A 113 -13.90 9.10 7.06
CA SER A 113 -13.67 10.46 6.61
C SER A 113 -13.05 10.49 5.20
N ALA A 114 -13.30 11.56 4.42
CA ALA A 114 -12.67 11.75 3.11
C ALA A 114 -11.14 11.70 3.21
N ARG A 115 -10.55 12.26 4.28
CA ARG A 115 -9.13 12.19 4.58
C ARG A 115 -8.64 10.75 4.75
N THR A 116 -9.38 9.93 5.49
CA THR A 116 -9.03 8.52 5.67
C THR A 116 -8.98 7.77 4.33
N ILE A 117 -9.96 8.04 3.44
CA ILE A 117 -10.02 7.42 2.10
C ILE A 117 -8.82 7.86 1.26
N ALA A 118 -8.49 9.15 1.27
CA ALA A 118 -7.32 9.69 0.57
C ALA A 118 -6.00 9.08 1.07
N ASP A 119 -5.83 9.00 2.39
CA ASP A 119 -4.63 8.45 3.02
C ASP A 119 -4.48 6.94 2.78
N LEU A 120 -5.59 6.19 2.79
CA LEU A 120 -5.58 4.76 2.42
C LEU A 120 -5.13 4.58 0.96
N TYR A 121 -5.68 5.39 0.04
CA TYR A 121 -5.26 5.30 -1.36
C TYR A 121 -3.79 5.70 -1.55
N LYS A 122 -3.30 6.69 -0.82
CA LYS A 122 -1.89 7.10 -0.84
C LYS A 122 -0.96 5.94 -0.47
N LYS A 123 -1.35 5.08 0.47
CA LYS A 123 -0.56 3.89 0.86
C LYS A 123 -0.40 2.85 -0.25
N ARG A 124 -1.23 2.87 -1.30
CA ARG A 124 -1.01 2.03 -2.48
C ARG A 124 0.40 2.21 -3.07
N TRP A 125 0.96 3.42 -2.96
CA TRP A 125 2.31 3.70 -3.46
C TRP A 125 3.41 2.93 -2.73
N ASP A 126 3.16 2.49 -1.50
CA ASP A 126 4.15 1.76 -0.70
C ASP A 126 4.56 0.44 -1.37
N ILE A 127 3.66 -0.20 -2.12
CA ILE A 127 3.97 -1.41 -2.87
C ILE A 127 4.94 -1.13 -4.04
N GLU A 128 4.81 0.01 -4.70
CA GLU A 128 5.75 0.41 -5.76
C GLU A 128 7.14 0.70 -5.18
N LEU A 129 7.19 1.37 -4.03
CA LEU A 129 8.44 1.60 -3.29
C LEU A 129 9.08 0.29 -2.85
N PHE A 130 8.30 -0.67 -2.38
CA PHE A 130 8.77 -2.01 -2.04
C PHE A 130 9.38 -2.72 -3.23
N PHE A 131 8.68 -2.80 -4.37
CA PHE A 131 9.24 -3.42 -5.58
C PHE A 131 10.46 -2.68 -6.12
N LYS A 132 10.47 -1.35 -6.04
CA LYS A 132 11.63 -0.54 -6.40
C LYS A 132 12.83 -0.87 -5.50
N ALA A 133 12.61 -0.96 -4.19
CA ALA A 133 13.66 -1.34 -3.24
C ALA A 133 14.22 -2.73 -3.53
N MET A 134 13.36 -3.72 -3.80
CA MET A 134 13.76 -5.07 -4.17
C MET A 134 14.58 -5.09 -5.46
N LYS A 135 14.10 -4.42 -6.52
CA LYS A 135 14.78 -4.39 -7.82
C LYS A 135 16.13 -3.68 -7.75
N GLN A 136 16.22 -2.59 -7.00
CA GLN A 136 17.44 -1.77 -6.94
C GLN A 136 18.46 -2.29 -5.95
N ASN A 137 18.04 -2.75 -4.77
CA ASN A 137 18.96 -3.10 -3.70
C ASN A 137 19.21 -4.61 -3.56
N LEU A 138 18.25 -5.46 -3.96
CA LEU A 138 18.37 -6.91 -3.86
C LEU A 138 18.59 -7.60 -5.21
N GLN A 139 18.79 -6.81 -6.27
CA GLN A 139 19.16 -7.26 -7.62
C GLN A 139 18.22 -8.32 -8.24
N ILE A 140 16.93 -8.28 -7.93
CA ILE A 140 15.92 -9.14 -8.55
C ILE A 140 15.58 -8.64 -9.98
N LYS A 141 16.59 -8.37 -10.78
CA LYS A 141 16.40 -8.00 -12.19
C LYS A 141 16.51 -9.20 -13.12
N THR A 142 17.25 -10.20 -12.71
CA THR A 142 17.50 -11.43 -13.46
C THR A 142 17.30 -12.62 -12.54
N PHE A 143 16.63 -13.65 -13.05
CA PHE A 143 16.45 -14.89 -12.34
C PHE A 143 17.59 -15.86 -12.67
N VAL A 144 18.17 -16.48 -11.64
CA VAL A 144 19.27 -17.44 -11.77
C VAL A 144 18.77 -18.75 -12.36
N GLY A 145 17.53 -19.11 -12.08
CA GLY A 145 16.89 -20.32 -12.61
C GLY A 145 15.64 -19.99 -13.43
N THR A 146 15.34 -20.85 -14.41
CA THR A 146 14.19 -20.70 -15.31
C THR A 146 12.97 -21.51 -14.89
N SER A 147 13.11 -22.43 -13.92
CA SER A 147 11.96 -23.18 -13.40
C SER A 147 11.09 -22.29 -12.48
N GLU A 148 9.81 -22.57 -12.45
CA GLU A 148 8.85 -21.86 -11.60
C GLU A 148 9.27 -21.85 -10.12
N ASN A 149 9.74 -23.00 -9.61
CA ASN A 149 10.20 -23.11 -8.22
C ASN A 149 11.46 -22.27 -7.97
N ALA A 150 12.41 -22.22 -8.91
CA ALA A 150 13.62 -21.42 -8.78
C ALA A 150 13.28 -19.92 -8.73
N VAL A 151 12.38 -19.47 -9.60
CA VAL A 151 11.88 -18.08 -9.61
C VAL A 151 11.17 -17.73 -8.31
N LYS A 152 10.24 -18.57 -7.86
CA LYS A 152 9.54 -18.38 -6.58
C LYS A 152 10.50 -18.33 -5.40
N SER A 153 11.45 -19.26 -5.34
CA SER A 153 12.46 -19.30 -4.27
C SER A 153 13.29 -18.01 -4.23
N GLN A 154 13.74 -17.52 -5.38
CA GLN A 154 14.50 -16.27 -5.46
C GLN A 154 13.68 -15.08 -4.99
N ILE A 155 12.40 -15.00 -5.37
CA ILE A 155 11.48 -13.94 -4.91
C ILE A 155 11.29 -14.01 -3.39
N PHE A 156 11.02 -15.20 -2.83
CA PHE A 156 10.82 -15.34 -1.38
C PHE A 156 12.10 -15.01 -0.59
N VAL A 157 13.27 -15.46 -1.05
CA VAL A 157 14.56 -15.11 -0.42
C VAL A 157 14.73 -13.59 -0.40
N ALA A 158 14.43 -12.92 -1.48
CA ALA A 158 14.55 -11.47 -1.53
C ALA A 158 13.52 -10.76 -0.63
N MET A 159 12.29 -11.25 -0.55
CA MET A 159 11.28 -10.71 0.38
C MET A 159 11.72 -10.88 1.84
N ILE A 160 12.24 -12.05 2.21
CA ILE A 160 12.79 -12.31 3.55
C ILE A 160 13.96 -11.36 3.83
N THR A 161 14.88 -11.23 2.88
CA THR A 161 16.03 -10.33 3.01
C THR A 161 15.58 -8.88 3.21
N TYR A 162 14.60 -8.42 2.43
CA TYR A 162 14.03 -7.09 2.59
C TYR A 162 13.46 -6.86 4.00
N LEU A 163 12.65 -7.80 4.48
CA LEU A 163 12.03 -7.71 5.81
C LEU A 163 13.08 -7.72 6.92
N LEU A 164 14.11 -8.57 6.82
CA LEU A 164 15.21 -8.59 7.78
C LEU A 164 16.00 -7.27 7.77
N LEU A 165 16.30 -6.73 6.58
CA LEU A 165 17.01 -5.46 6.46
C LEU A 165 16.18 -4.28 7.02
N GLU A 166 14.88 -4.23 6.75
CA GLU A 166 13.98 -3.22 7.33
C GLU A 166 13.89 -3.35 8.85
N LEU A 167 13.81 -4.57 9.37
CA LEU A 167 13.82 -4.81 10.81
C LEU A 167 15.13 -4.31 11.45
N ILE A 168 16.28 -4.71 10.91
CA ILE A 168 17.59 -4.28 11.42
C ILE A 168 17.74 -2.76 11.32
N LYS A 169 17.31 -2.17 10.20
CA LYS A 169 17.35 -0.71 10.01
C LYS A 169 16.61 0.05 11.11
N ARG A 170 15.44 -0.45 11.55
CA ARG A 170 14.67 0.15 12.65
C ARG A 170 15.41 0.19 13.98
N PHE A 171 16.29 -0.78 14.20
CA PHE A 171 17.10 -0.84 15.44
C PHE A 171 18.35 0.03 15.39
N TYR A 172 18.98 0.17 14.21
CA TYR A 172 20.31 0.77 14.08
C TYR A 172 20.33 2.14 13.40
N CYS A 173 19.25 2.52 12.71
CA CYS A 173 19.21 3.76 11.95
C CYS A 173 18.03 4.65 12.34
N ASP A 174 18.19 5.96 12.09
CA ASP A 174 17.08 6.90 12.23
C ASP A 174 16.03 6.69 11.14
N LYS A 175 14.77 7.03 11.44
CA LYS A 175 13.62 6.92 10.50
C LYS A 175 13.85 7.60 9.15
N LYS A 176 14.72 8.62 9.12
CA LYS A 176 15.05 9.39 7.90
C LYS A 176 16.07 8.69 6.99
N THR A 177 16.73 7.62 7.45
CA THR A 177 17.73 6.91 6.63
C THR A 177 17.04 6.17 5.48
N ALA A 178 17.40 6.49 4.23
CA ALA A 178 16.91 5.79 3.07
C ALA A 178 17.32 4.31 3.10
N PHE A 179 16.44 3.42 2.63
CA PHE A 179 16.71 1.98 2.60
C PHE A 179 17.96 1.63 1.77
N SER A 180 18.16 2.31 0.63
CA SER A 180 19.35 2.12 -0.21
C SER A 180 20.65 2.42 0.53
N ASN A 181 20.69 3.53 1.28
CA ASN A 181 21.87 3.89 2.07
C ASN A 181 22.16 2.86 3.17
N PHE A 182 21.10 2.28 3.76
CA PHE A 182 21.26 1.23 4.74
C PHE A 182 21.79 -0.06 4.09
N CYS A 183 21.30 -0.45 2.93
CA CYS A 183 21.81 -1.61 2.18
C CYS A 183 23.30 -1.46 1.86
N GLU A 184 23.77 -0.27 1.49
CA GLU A 184 25.18 -0.03 1.25
C GLU A 184 26.03 -0.20 2.54
N LYS A 185 25.53 0.27 3.68
CA LYS A 185 26.19 0.03 4.98
C LYS A 185 26.32 -1.47 5.28
N ILE A 186 25.24 -2.24 5.06
CA ILE A 186 25.27 -3.70 5.25
C ILE A 186 26.28 -4.35 4.31
N ARG A 187 26.36 -3.93 3.05
CA ARG A 187 27.38 -4.44 2.11
C ARG A 187 28.81 -4.17 2.61
N ILE A 188 29.08 -2.96 3.08
CA ILE A 188 30.38 -2.61 3.64
C ILE A 188 30.71 -3.51 4.84
N CYS A 189 29.75 -3.71 5.76
CA CYS A 189 29.93 -4.61 6.90
C CYS A 189 30.31 -6.02 6.46
N LEU A 190 29.59 -6.58 5.47
CA LEU A 190 29.82 -7.93 4.99
C LEU A 190 31.15 -8.08 4.21
N MET A 191 31.51 -7.06 3.42
CA MET A 191 32.73 -7.12 2.60
C MET A 191 34.00 -6.93 3.43
N HIS A 192 33.95 -6.17 4.51
CA HIS A 192 35.11 -5.81 5.34
C HIS A 192 35.09 -6.46 6.72
N TYR A 193 34.15 -7.39 6.97
CA TYR A 193 33.99 -8.06 8.28
C TYR A 193 33.82 -7.06 9.45
N LEU A 194 33.19 -5.90 9.17
CA LEU A 194 32.95 -4.88 10.18
C LEU A 194 31.64 -5.15 10.91
N THR A 195 31.60 -4.77 12.20
CA THR A 195 30.33 -4.83 12.94
C THR A 195 29.39 -3.72 12.50
N LEU A 196 28.08 -4.03 12.45
CA LEU A 196 27.07 -3.04 12.09
C LEU A 196 27.07 -1.84 13.05
N ASN A 197 27.34 -2.07 14.32
CA ASN A 197 27.51 -1.01 15.33
C ASN A 197 28.63 -0.02 14.96
N TYR A 198 29.77 -0.52 14.48
CA TYR A 198 30.88 0.30 14.04
C TYR A 198 30.46 1.21 12.88
N VAL A 199 29.93 0.62 11.81
CA VAL A 199 29.55 1.36 10.60
C VAL A 199 28.37 2.33 10.84
N CYS A 200 27.43 2.01 11.72
CA CYS A 200 26.30 2.88 12.01
C CYS A 200 26.64 3.98 13.00
N ASN A 201 27.57 3.77 13.92
CA ASN A 201 27.93 4.75 14.95
C ASN A 201 28.92 5.80 14.44
N GLU A 202 29.86 5.46 13.56
CA GLU A 202 30.77 6.44 12.96
C GLU A 202 30.07 7.42 12.01
N LEU A 203 28.89 7.05 11.49
CA LEU A 203 28.10 7.90 10.60
C LEU A 203 27.01 8.69 11.32
N LYS A 204 26.89 8.57 12.64
CA LYS A 204 26.05 9.46 13.44
C LYS A 204 26.87 10.64 13.90
N PRO A 205 26.44 11.90 13.62
CA PRO A 205 26.94 13.02 14.38
C PRO A 205 26.69 12.70 15.87
N ILE A 206 27.66 12.98 16.73
CA ILE A 206 27.64 12.69 18.16
C ILE A 206 26.37 13.33 18.77
N VAL A 207 25.30 12.60 18.80
CA VAL A 207 24.06 12.97 19.49
C VAL A 207 24.10 12.31 20.86
N LYS A 208 24.12 13.15 21.89
CA LYS A 208 24.15 12.82 23.30
C LYS A 208 23.26 11.61 23.63
N LYS A 209 23.83 10.70 24.43
CA LYS A 209 23.26 9.48 25.00
C LYS A 209 21.72 9.53 25.16
N ALA A 210 21.02 8.84 24.29
CA ALA A 210 19.61 8.54 24.51
C ALA A 210 19.50 7.45 25.58
N LYS A 211 18.56 7.63 26.50
CA LYS A 211 18.20 6.68 27.55
C LYS A 211 17.98 5.28 26.95
N LYS A 212 18.37 4.22 27.71
CA LYS A 212 18.09 2.82 27.37
C LYS A 212 16.69 2.68 26.81
N PRO A 213 16.52 1.98 25.68
CA PRO A 213 15.18 1.66 25.21
C PRO A 213 14.47 0.83 26.29
N PRO A 214 13.17 1.06 26.51
CA PRO A 214 12.40 0.18 27.39
C PRO A 214 12.48 -1.24 26.82
N GLU A 215 12.64 -2.21 27.68
CA GLU A 215 12.53 -3.64 27.36
C GLU A 215 11.13 -3.86 26.79
N LYS A 216 11.00 -3.82 25.48
CA LYS A 216 9.79 -4.27 24.80
C LYS A 216 10.01 -5.71 24.41
N THR A 217 9.22 -6.57 25.01
CA THR A 217 9.00 -7.96 24.57
C THR A 217 8.73 -7.98 23.07
N LEU A 218 9.25 -8.99 22.39
CA LEU A 218 9.19 -9.17 20.92
C LEU A 218 7.75 -9.25 20.38
N PHE A 219 6.76 -9.35 21.27
CA PHE A 219 5.34 -9.45 20.99
C PHE A 219 4.57 -8.49 21.91
N GLY A 220 4.58 -7.20 21.56
CA GLY A 220 3.64 -6.24 22.15
C GLY A 220 2.33 -6.33 21.39
N GLU A 221 1.25 -6.52 22.13
CA GLU A 221 -0.12 -6.53 21.64
C GLU A 221 -0.49 -5.16 21.05
N ASP A 222 -0.35 -5.03 19.74
CA ASP A 222 -1.05 -4.05 18.95
C ASP A 222 -1.57 -4.76 17.69
N ASN A 223 -2.83 -5.21 17.81
CA ASN A 223 -3.61 -5.88 16.76
C ASN A 223 -4.05 -4.89 15.66
N SER A 224 -3.12 -4.35 14.89
CA SER A 224 -3.43 -3.78 13.59
C SER A 224 -2.58 -4.48 12.52
N CYS A 225 -2.96 -5.71 12.19
CA CYS A 225 -2.43 -6.42 11.03
C CYS A 225 -2.93 -5.77 9.75
N TYR A 226 -2.09 -4.95 9.14
CA TYR A 226 -2.25 -4.58 7.73
C TYR A 226 -1.67 -5.71 6.88
N GLN A 227 -2.54 -6.55 6.31
CA GLN A 227 -2.13 -7.53 5.31
C GLN A 227 -2.15 -6.87 3.93
N ALA A 228 -0.97 -6.59 3.37
CA ALA A 228 -0.83 -6.34 1.95
C ALA A 228 -0.80 -7.69 1.23
N VAL A 229 -1.84 -8.03 0.49
CA VAL A 229 -1.88 -9.24 -0.32
C VAL A 229 -1.27 -8.94 -1.68
N LEU A 230 -0.14 -9.55 -1.97
CA LEU A 230 0.49 -9.53 -3.29
C LEU A 230 -0.22 -10.55 -4.18
N PRO A 231 -0.64 -10.21 -5.41
CA PRO A 231 -1.01 -11.21 -6.39
C PRO A 231 0.26 -11.96 -6.84
N LEU A 232 0.25 -13.26 -6.71
CA LEU A 232 1.24 -14.18 -7.27
C LEU A 232 0.95 -14.45 -8.74
#